data_eeed51b5b383a4c496e4148569459694
#
_entry.id   eeed51b5b383a4c496e4148569459694
#
_cell.length_a   1.000
_cell.length_b   1.000
_cell.length_c   1.000
_cell.angle_alpha   90.00
_cell.angle_beta   90.00
_cell.angle_gamma   90.00
#
_symmetry.space_group_name_H-M   'P 1'
#
loop_
_entity.id
_entity.type
_entity.pdbx_description
1 polymer ?
#
loop_
_entity_poly.entity_id
_entity_poly.type
_entity_poly.pdbx_seq_one_letter_code
_entity_poly.pdbx_strand_id
1 'polypeptide(L)'
;MINFDILDKEKNVAMLSFSTMQMPTFKDNKSKGFVEFGKNNDFPNQLLRLYEEHSEHAAIVGSKSNYLFGEGFKAKDELQQPFLEQFLAKANRYEDWYDLNNRIKVDLELFNACYFQVITDFTGRPKEFYHLSYASCRVSKDKNTLFYKDNWLDRQEEFVTYEEYNPTSNRVGVFFTRFEY
;
A
#
# COMPACT_ATOMS: atom_id res chain seq x y z
N MET A 1 4.23 14.10 -22.16
CA MET A 1 4.55 14.79 -23.44
C MET A 1 3.75 16.08 -23.43
N ILE A 2 4.43 17.21 -23.35
CA ILE A 2 3.80 18.53 -23.30
C ILE A 2 3.60 18.95 -24.77
N ASN A 3 2.35 19.06 -25.22
CA ASN A 3 2.05 19.62 -26.54
C ASN A 3 1.87 21.13 -26.39
N PHE A 4 2.71 21.89 -27.09
CA PHE A 4 2.56 23.33 -27.23
C PHE A 4 1.82 23.64 -28.52
N ASP A 5 0.53 23.91 -28.43
CA ASP A 5 -0.22 24.46 -29.53
C ASP A 5 -0.20 26.01 -29.43
N ILE A 6 0.51 26.65 -30.36
CA ILE A 6 0.51 28.12 -30.48
C ILE A 6 -0.74 28.52 -31.27
N LEU A 7 -1.75 28.92 -30.56
CA LEU A 7 -3.07 29.21 -31.16
C LEU A 7 -3.23 30.60 -31.76
N ASP A 8 -2.39 31.58 -31.45
CA ASP A 8 -2.52 32.93 -32.03
C ASP A 8 -1.22 33.72 -31.88
N LYS A 9 -0.57 34.01 -33.00
CA LYS A 9 0.68 34.79 -33.03
C LYS A 9 0.46 36.28 -32.68
N GLU A 10 -0.77 36.79 -32.73
CA GLU A 10 -1.05 38.21 -32.47
C GLU A 10 -1.30 38.54 -30.99
N LYS A 11 -1.58 37.53 -30.16
CA LYS A 11 -1.92 37.75 -28.73
C LYS A 11 -0.88 37.29 -27.72
N ASN A 12 0.23 36.70 -28.15
CA ASN A 12 1.25 36.13 -27.24
C ASN A 12 0.64 35.23 -26.11
N VAL A 13 -0.46 34.52 -26.41
CA VAL A 13 -1.10 33.63 -25.45
C VAL A 13 -0.69 32.19 -25.76
N ALA A 14 0.04 31.58 -24.88
CA ALA A 14 0.32 30.16 -24.94
C ALA A 14 -0.74 29.40 -24.11
N MET A 15 -1.53 28.56 -24.78
CA MET A 15 -2.41 27.63 -24.07
C MET A 15 -1.63 26.36 -23.71
N LEU A 16 -1.40 26.13 -22.45
CA LEU A 16 -0.84 24.88 -21.93
C LEU A 16 -2.00 23.90 -21.71
N SER A 17 -2.14 22.92 -22.58
CA SER A 17 -3.05 21.79 -22.37
C SER A 17 -2.31 20.74 -21.55
N PHE A 18 -2.67 20.59 -20.28
CA PHE A 18 -2.26 19.43 -19.50
C PHE A 18 -3.13 18.25 -19.92
N SER A 19 -2.47 17.14 -20.33
CA SER A 19 -3.21 15.89 -20.53
C SER A 19 -3.86 15.52 -19.20
N THR A 20 -5.18 15.51 -19.17
CA THR A 20 -5.94 15.07 -18.00
C THR A 20 -5.50 13.63 -17.70
N MET A 21 -4.96 13.41 -16.51
CA MET A 21 -4.62 12.07 -16.05
C MET A 21 -5.93 11.25 -16.05
N GLN A 22 -6.04 10.30 -16.96
CA GLN A 22 -7.24 9.46 -17.01
C GLN A 22 -7.25 8.59 -15.78
N MET A 23 -8.36 8.60 -15.04
CA MET A 23 -8.56 7.71 -13.93
C MET A 23 -8.37 6.26 -14.40
N PRO A 24 -7.60 5.44 -13.67
CA PRO A 24 -7.35 4.07 -14.06
C PRO A 24 -8.65 3.27 -14.07
N THR A 25 -8.81 2.46 -15.09
CA THR A 25 -9.90 1.49 -15.12
C THR A 25 -9.46 0.22 -14.40
N PHE A 26 -10.26 -0.24 -13.46
CA PHE A 26 -10.06 -1.53 -12.80
C PHE A 26 -10.68 -2.63 -13.66
N LYS A 27 -9.93 -3.70 -13.93
CA LYS A 27 -10.40 -4.83 -14.73
C LYS A 27 -10.30 -6.11 -13.92
N ASP A 28 -11.41 -6.78 -13.77
CA ASP A 28 -11.46 -8.13 -13.21
C ASP A 28 -10.87 -9.12 -14.22
N ASN A 29 -9.72 -9.66 -13.91
CA ASN A 29 -9.08 -10.70 -14.71
C ASN A 29 -9.55 -12.08 -14.24
N LYS A 30 -10.69 -12.52 -14.75
CA LYS A 30 -11.33 -13.80 -14.36
C LYS A 30 -10.42 -15.02 -14.53
N SER A 31 -9.48 -14.97 -15.48
CA SER A 31 -8.57 -16.09 -15.71
C SER A 31 -7.45 -16.18 -14.69
N LYS A 32 -7.06 -15.05 -14.08
CA LYS A 32 -5.96 -14.96 -13.12
C LYS A 32 -6.45 -14.83 -11.67
N GLY A 33 -7.73 -14.56 -11.46
CA GLY A 33 -8.35 -14.48 -10.13
C GLY A 33 -8.15 -13.17 -9.38
N PHE A 34 -7.48 -12.17 -9.96
CA PHE A 34 -7.26 -10.87 -9.32
C PHE A 34 -7.72 -9.68 -10.18
N VAL A 35 -7.88 -8.53 -9.53
CA VAL A 35 -8.25 -7.27 -10.17
C VAL A 35 -7.01 -6.54 -10.66
N GLU A 36 -6.96 -6.20 -11.96
CA GLU A 36 -5.86 -5.42 -12.55
C GLU A 36 -6.10 -3.91 -12.35
N PHE A 37 -5.03 -3.18 -12.00
CA PHE A 37 -5.06 -1.75 -11.73
C PHE A 37 -4.49 -0.95 -12.92
N GLY A 38 -5.39 -0.35 -13.69
CA GLY A 38 -5.05 0.47 -14.83
C GLY A 38 -4.54 -0.30 -16.05
N LYS A 39 -3.95 0.43 -17.00
CA LYS A 39 -3.36 -0.15 -18.20
C LYS A 39 -2.11 -0.94 -17.83
N ASN A 40 -2.02 -2.18 -18.30
CA ASN A 40 -0.91 -3.09 -18.01
C ASN A 40 -0.71 -3.43 -16.52
N ASN A 41 -1.72 -3.20 -15.68
CA ASN A 41 -1.64 -3.46 -14.24
C ASN A 41 -0.51 -2.68 -13.51
N ASP A 42 -0.11 -1.51 -14.04
CA ASP A 42 1.06 -0.74 -13.59
C ASP A 42 0.70 0.56 -12.85
N PHE A 43 -0.58 0.85 -12.65
CA PHE A 43 -0.99 2.13 -12.05
C PHE A 43 -0.40 2.38 -10.65
N PRO A 44 -0.35 1.40 -9.72
CA PRO A 44 0.28 1.64 -8.41
C PRO A 44 1.78 1.98 -8.52
N ASN A 45 2.51 1.33 -9.43
CA ASN A 45 3.92 1.66 -9.67
C ASN A 45 4.10 3.06 -10.26
N GLN A 46 3.15 3.53 -11.09
CA GLN A 46 3.18 4.90 -11.62
C GLN A 46 3.00 5.94 -10.50
N LEU A 47 2.08 5.70 -9.55
CA LEU A 47 1.89 6.58 -8.40
C LEU A 47 3.14 6.60 -7.50
N LEU A 48 3.75 5.45 -7.25
CA LEU A 48 4.97 5.35 -6.44
C LEU A 48 6.12 6.11 -7.10
N ARG A 49 6.33 5.98 -8.42
CA ARG A 49 7.33 6.77 -9.17
C ARG A 49 7.07 8.27 -9.07
N LEU A 50 5.82 8.71 -9.22
CA LEU A 50 5.47 10.12 -9.06
C LEU A 50 5.80 10.65 -7.65
N TYR A 51 5.59 9.84 -6.63
CA TYR A 51 5.98 10.17 -5.26
C TYR A 51 7.50 10.30 -5.12
N GLU A 52 8.26 9.37 -5.69
CA GLU A 52 9.73 9.33 -5.60
C GLU A 52 10.41 10.43 -6.44
N GLU A 53 9.84 10.77 -7.60
CA GLU A 53 10.42 11.74 -8.55
C GLU A 53 10.10 13.20 -8.20
N HIS A 54 9.04 13.47 -7.42
CA HIS A 54 8.58 14.82 -7.10
C HIS A 54 8.77 15.15 -5.61
N SER A 55 9.83 15.90 -5.30
CA SER A 55 10.20 16.24 -3.92
C SER A 55 9.12 17.01 -3.17
N GLU A 56 8.39 17.91 -3.84
CA GLU A 56 7.29 18.66 -3.22
C GLU A 56 6.15 17.72 -2.82
N HIS A 57 5.79 16.79 -3.70
CA HIS A 57 4.77 15.79 -3.39
C HIS A 57 5.20 14.89 -2.23
N ALA A 58 6.44 14.40 -2.27
CA ALA A 58 7.01 13.59 -1.19
C ALA A 58 6.99 14.32 0.16
N ALA A 59 7.33 15.62 0.17
CA ALA A 59 7.29 16.46 1.37
C ALA A 59 5.87 16.63 1.92
N ILE A 60 4.87 16.82 1.06
CA ILE A 60 3.47 16.95 1.46
C ILE A 60 2.96 15.63 2.06
N VAL A 61 3.19 14.51 1.36
CA VAL A 61 2.80 13.17 1.84
C VAL A 61 3.47 12.85 3.17
N GLY A 62 4.78 13.11 3.30
CA GLY A 62 5.51 12.89 4.54
C GLY A 62 5.01 13.75 5.71
N SER A 63 4.73 15.04 5.47
CA SER A 63 4.19 15.94 6.49
C SER A 63 2.80 15.51 6.95
N LYS A 64 1.91 15.17 6.03
CA LYS A 64 0.56 14.68 6.31
C LYS A 64 0.59 13.35 7.06
N SER A 65 1.45 12.42 6.66
CA SER A 65 1.65 11.14 7.33
C SER A 65 2.08 11.31 8.79
N ASN A 66 3.04 12.20 9.05
CA ASN A 66 3.50 12.47 10.40
C ASN A 66 2.40 13.10 11.28
N TYR A 67 1.56 13.94 10.70
CA TYR A 67 0.42 14.54 11.41
C TYR A 67 -0.64 13.48 11.80
N LEU A 68 -0.95 12.55 10.91
CA LEU A 68 -1.98 11.53 11.12
C LEU A 68 -1.65 10.55 12.25
N PHE A 69 -0.39 10.21 12.44
CA PHE A 69 0.00 9.22 13.45
C PHE A 69 0.36 9.80 14.82
N GLY A 70 0.45 11.13 14.93
CA GLY A 70 0.56 11.84 16.20
C GLY A 70 1.62 11.29 17.15
N GLU A 71 1.25 11.17 18.45
CA GLU A 71 2.15 10.73 19.52
C GLU A 71 2.31 9.20 19.65
N GLY A 72 1.71 8.42 18.74
CA GLY A 72 1.78 6.95 18.77
C GLY A 72 0.63 6.29 19.53
N PHE A 73 0.85 5.08 20.02
CA PHE A 73 -0.18 4.24 20.62
C PHE A 73 -0.03 4.18 22.15
N LYS A 74 -1.17 4.21 22.83
CA LYS A 74 -1.26 3.96 24.28
C LYS A 74 -2.28 2.85 24.53
N ALA A 75 -1.97 1.94 25.42
CA ALA A 75 -2.91 0.90 25.79
C ALA A 75 -4.12 1.52 26.52
N LYS A 76 -5.33 1.03 26.22
CA LYS A 76 -6.54 1.45 26.91
C LYS A 76 -6.55 1.01 28.37
N ASP A 77 -5.95 -0.16 28.64
CA ASP A 77 -5.77 -0.73 29.97
C ASP A 77 -4.29 -0.67 30.33
N GLU A 78 -3.96 -0.06 31.47
CA GLU A 78 -2.59 0.08 31.96
C GLU A 78 -1.86 -1.28 32.13
N LEU A 79 -2.60 -2.35 32.46
CA LEU A 79 -2.05 -3.69 32.57
C LEU A 79 -1.55 -4.23 31.21
N GLN A 80 -2.07 -3.71 30.11
CA GLN A 80 -1.65 -4.09 28.76
C GLN A 80 -0.50 -3.24 28.20
N GLN A 81 -0.16 -2.14 28.87
CA GLN A 81 0.89 -1.23 28.43
C GLN A 81 2.25 -1.94 28.20
N PRO A 82 2.75 -2.82 29.09
CA PRO A 82 4.02 -3.51 28.85
C PRO A 82 4.01 -4.41 27.60
N PHE A 83 2.87 -5.05 27.29
CA PHE A 83 2.73 -5.87 26.07
C PHE A 83 2.74 -4.99 24.81
N LEU A 84 2.07 -3.84 24.86
CA LEU A 84 2.09 -2.88 23.78
C LEU A 84 3.52 -2.36 23.54
N GLU A 85 4.23 -1.98 24.57
CA GLU A 85 5.62 -1.50 24.48
C GLU A 85 6.55 -2.56 23.90
N GLN A 86 6.40 -3.82 24.29
CA GLN A 86 7.15 -4.93 23.71
C GLN A 86 6.85 -5.09 22.21
N PHE A 87 5.59 -4.97 21.80
CA PHE A 87 5.21 -5.02 20.40
C PHE A 87 5.74 -3.82 19.60
N LEU A 88 5.65 -2.61 20.15
CA LEU A 88 6.17 -1.40 19.52
C LEU A 88 7.69 -1.44 19.34
N ALA A 89 8.41 -2.00 20.32
CA ALA A 89 9.86 -2.17 20.25
C ALA A 89 10.29 -3.22 19.22
N LYS A 90 9.41 -4.18 18.88
CA LYS A 90 9.73 -5.26 17.96
C LYS A 90 8.47 -5.77 17.25
N ALA A 91 8.07 -5.08 16.19
CA ALA A 91 6.91 -5.46 15.39
C ALA A 91 7.12 -6.78 14.61
N ASN A 92 8.38 -7.06 14.24
CA ASN A 92 8.78 -8.31 13.60
C ASN A 92 10.27 -8.60 13.89
N ARG A 93 10.84 -9.61 13.22
CA ARG A 93 12.23 -10.05 13.43
C ARG A 93 13.27 -8.98 13.10
N TYR A 94 12.98 -8.05 12.18
CA TYR A 94 13.96 -7.15 11.56
C TYR A 94 13.76 -5.69 11.93
N GLU A 95 12.55 -5.29 12.37
CA GLU A 95 12.18 -3.89 12.54
C GLU A 95 11.25 -3.66 13.73
N ASP A 96 11.29 -2.44 14.24
CA ASP A 96 10.35 -1.95 15.23
C ASP A 96 9.04 -1.44 14.58
N TRP A 97 8.10 -1.02 15.42
CA TRP A 97 6.84 -0.46 14.95
C TRP A 97 7.03 0.87 14.21
N TYR A 98 8.05 1.66 14.58
CA TYR A 98 8.28 2.96 13.97
C TYR A 98 8.68 2.80 12.50
N ASP A 99 9.59 1.90 12.20
CA ASP A 99 10.02 1.60 10.83
C ASP A 99 8.89 1.01 10.00
N LEU A 100 8.16 0.05 10.57
CA LEU A 100 6.99 -0.54 9.94
C LEU A 100 5.93 0.53 9.62
N ASN A 101 5.63 1.40 10.60
CA ASN A 101 4.64 2.45 10.49
C ASN A 101 4.99 3.50 9.42
N ASN A 102 6.27 3.82 9.23
CA ASN A 102 6.68 4.77 8.18
C ASN A 102 6.32 4.27 6.77
N ARG A 103 6.41 2.97 6.51
CA ARG A 103 5.98 2.39 5.23
C ARG A 103 4.47 2.35 5.07
N ILE A 104 3.75 2.01 6.14
CA ILE A 104 2.29 2.03 6.17
C ILE A 104 1.73 3.40 5.81
N LYS A 105 2.30 4.46 6.39
CA LYS A 105 1.87 5.85 6.17
C LYS A 105 1.90 6.22 4.69
N VAL A 106 2.99 5.85 4.01
CA VAL A 106 3.16 6.14 2.58
C VAL A 106 2.09 5.43 1.77
N ASP A 107 1.87 4.13 2.03
CA ASP A 107 0.84 3.38 1.31
C ASP A 107 -0.57 3.93 1.57
N LEU A 108 -0.90 4.29 2.80
CA LEU A 108 -2.21 4.88 3.13
C LEU A 108 -2.43 6.22 2.43
N GLU A 109 -1.41 7.09 2.36
CA GLU A 109 -1.53 8.39 1.71
C GLU A 109 -1.58 8.31 0.17
N LEU A 110 -0.85 7.35 -0.42
CA LEU A 110 -0.81 7.20 -1.88
C LEU A 110 -1.99 6.38 -2.43
N PHE A 111 -2.44 5.36 -1.68
CA PHE A 111 -3.36 4.35 -2.19
C PHE A 111 -4.66 4.22 -1.39
N ASN A 112 -4.82 4.96 -0.29
CA ASN A 112 -5.90 4.81 0.69
C ASN A 112 -6.03 3.39 1.30
N ALA A 113 -5.01 2.58 1.17
CA ALA A 113 -4.98 1.22 1.68
C ALA A 113 -3.56 0.76 1.93
N CYS A 114 -3.37 -0.16 2.87
CA CYS A 114 -2.11 -0.86 3.08
C CYS A 114 -2.35 -2.32 3.39
N TYR A 115 -1.33 -3.14 3.13
CA TYR A 115 -1.37 -4.57 3.36
C TYR A 115 -0.27 -5.02 4.31
N PHE A 116 -0.61 -6.00 5.15
CA PHE A 116 0.33 -6.64 6.07
C PHE A 116 0.31 -8.14 5.85
N GLN A 117 1.48 -8.72 5.90
CA GLN A 117 1.64 -10.13 6.19
C GLN A 117 1.60 -10.33 7.69
N VAL A 118 0.76 -11.22 8.15
CA VAL A 118 0.59 -11.60 9.55
C VAL A 118 1.10 -13.01 9.75
N ILE A 119 2.09 -13.17 10.62
CA ILE A 119 2.55 -14.48 11.03
C ILE A 119 1.97 -14.78 12.40
N THR A 120 1.30 -15.91 12.52
CA THR A 120 0.69 -16.34 13.78
C THR A 120 1.64 -17.26 14.58
N ASP A 121 1.45 -17.27 15.89
CA ASP A 121 2.06 -18.27 16.77
C ASP A 121 1.33 -19.63 16.67
N PHE A 122 1.79 -20.61 17.45
CA PHE A 122 1.20 -21.95 17.49
C PHE A 122 -0.23 -21.98 18.06
N THR A 123 -0.71 -20.87 18.64
CA THR A 123 -2.09 -20.73 19.13
C THR A 123 -3.00 -20.01 18.13
N GLY A 124 -2.47 -19.60 16.97
CA GLY A 124 -3.20 -18.84 15.96
C GLY A 124 -3.26 -17.32 16.23
N ARG A 125 -2.56 -16.83 17.28
CA ARG A 125 -2.52 -15.40 17.59
C ARG A 125 -1.47 -14.68 16.74
N PRO A 126 -1.71 -13.43 16.31
CA PRO A 126 -0.72 -12.65 15.59
C PRO A 126 0.56 -12.50 16.43
N LYS A 127 1.70 -12.74 15.82
CA LYS A 127 3.01 -12.65 16.45
C LYS A 127 3.93 -11.65 15.78
N GLU A 128 3.97 -11.65 14.47
CA GLU A 128 4.82 -10.77 13.68
C GLU A 128 4.03 -10.15 12.54
N PHE A 129 4.33 -8.88 12.23
CA PHE A 129 3.71 -8.13 11.15
C PHE A 129 4.78 -7.62 10.19
N TYR A 130 4.58 -7.83 8.90
CA TYR A 130 5.46 -7.34 7.84
C TYR A 130 4.65 -6.51 6.87
N HIS A 131 5.18 -5.37 6.47
CA HIS A 131 4.56 -4.55 5.44
C HIS A 131 4.68 -5.24 4.07
N LEU A 132 3.57 -5.31 3.36
CA LEU A 132 3.52 -5.71 1.95
C LEU A 132 3.25 -4.47 1.12
N SER A 133 4.21 -4.05 0.29
CA SER A 133 4.05 -2.88 -0.56
C SER A 133 2.77 -2.96 -1.40
N TYR A 134 1.94 -1.94 -1.34
CA TYR A 134 0.69 -1.90 -2.12
C TYR A 134 0.94 -2.08 -3.61
N ALA A 135 2.03 -1.53 -4.14
CA ALA A 135 2.40 -1.65 -5.54
C ALA A 135 2.65 -3.10 -5.97
N SER A 136 3.14 -3.95 -5.04
CA SER A 136 3.39 -5.37 -5.25
C SER A 136 2.17 -6.26 -5.00
N CYS A 137 1.06 -5.70 -4.52
CA CYS A 137 -0.13 -6.44 -4.12
C CYS A 137 -1.27 -6.30 -5.13
N ARG A 138 -2.02 -7.39 -5.33
CA ARG A 138 -3.32 -7.40 -6.02
C ARG A 138 -4.30 -8.25 -5.23
N VAL A 139 -5.55 -7.86 -5.24
CA VAL A 139 -6.59 -8.60 -4.50
C VAL A 139 -7.55 -9.28 -5.45
N SER A 140 -8.12 -10.39 -4.99
CA SER A 140 -9.25 -11.03 -5.66
C SER A 140 -10.48 -10.11 -5.62
N LYS A 141 -11.46 -10.38 -6.48
CA LYS A 141 -12.69 -9.59 -6.53
C LYS A 141 -13.51 -9.67 -5.24
N ASP A 142 -13.49 -10.82 -4.58
CA ASP A 142 -14.13 -11.06 -3.27
C ASP A 142 -13.31 -10.55 -2.10
N LYS A 143 -12.09 -10.01 -2.39
CA LYS A 143 -11.16 -9.45 -1.42
C LYS A 143 -10.60 -10.43 -0.38
N ASN A 144 -10.83 -11.74 -0.52
CA ASN A 144 -10.39 -12.75 0.45
C ASN A 144 -9.00 -13.29 0.19
N THR A 145 -8.45 -13.06 -1.01
CA THR A 145 -7.13 -13.53 -1.43
C THR A 145 -6.28 -12.38 -1.90
N LEU A 146 -5.06 -12.28 -1.37
CA LEU A 146 -4.03 -11.37 -1.81
C LEU A 146 -3.01 -12.12 -2.66
N PHE A 147 -2.67 -11.53 -3.79
CA PHE A 147 -1.61 -11.97 -4.70
C PHE A 147 -0.45 -11.00 -4.56
N TYR A 148 0.70 -11.50 -4.18
CA TYR A 148 1.93 -10.73 -4.04
C TYR A 148 2.92 -11.10 -5.12
N LYS A 149 3.49 -10.09 -5.77
CA LYS A 149 4.51 -10.24 -6.80
C LYS A 149 5.36 -8.98 -6.85
N ASP A 150 6.67 -9.11 -6.85
CA ASP A 150 7.57 -7.95 -6.83
C ASP A 150 7.44 -7.11 -8.11
N ASN A 151 7.36 -7.77 -9.27
CA ASN A 151 7.24 -7.08 -10.54
C ASN A 151 6.07 -7.60 -11.38
N TRP A 152 4.98 -6.86 -11.42
CA TRP A 152 3.78 -7.22 -12.19
C TRP A 152 3.96 -7.10 -13.72
N LEU A 153 5.01 -6.45 -14.20
CA LEU A 153 5.34 -6.37 -15.63
C LEU A 153 6.08 -7.61 -16.12
N ASP A 154 6.74 -8.34 -15.23
CA ASP A 154 7.34 -9.62 -15.56
C ASP A 154 6.27 -10.70 -15.65
N ARG A 155 6.15 -11.32 -16.84
CA ARG A 155 5.15 -12.37 -17.09
C ARG A 155 5.57 -13.75 -16.62
N GLN A 156 6.86 -13.97 -16.39
CA GLN A 156 7.43 -15.28 -16.04
C GLN A 156 7.51 -15.51 -14.53
N GLU A 157 7.53 -14.44 -13.74
CA GLU A 157 7.59 -14.53 -12.29
C GLU A 157 6.29 -15.08 -11.71
N GLU A 158 6.38 -16.06 -10.82
CA GLU A 158 5.25 -16.60 -10.08
C GLU A 158 4.83 -15.63 -8.95
N PHE A 159 3.56 -15.63 -8.62
CA PHE A 159 3.03 -14.84 -7.50
C PHE A 159 2.81 -15.74 -6.27
N VAL A 160 2.97 -15.15 -5.10
CA VAL A 160 2.62 -15.77 -3.83
C VAL A 160 1.19 -15.38 -3.47
N THR A 161 0.41 -16.31 -2.93
CA THR A 161 -0.97 -16.06 -2.50
C THR A 161 -1.09 -16.13 -0.99
N TYR A 162 -1.86 -15.19 -0.43
CA TYR A 162 -2.19 -15.16 1.00
C TYR A 162 -3.71 -15.15 1.16
N GLU A 163 -4.20 -15.88 2.15
CA GLU A 163 -5.58 -15.79 2.63
C GLU A 163 -5.71 -14.66 3.65
N GLU A 164 -6.90 -14.06 3.76
CA GLU A 164 -7.16 -13.03 4.76
C GLU A 164 -7.10 -13.61 6.19
N TYR A 165 -6.45 -12.89 7.09
CA TYR A 165 -6.38 -13.26 8.50
C TYR A 165 -7.76 -13.14 9.15
N ASN A 166 -8.20 -14.23 9.78
CA ASN A 166 -9.43 -14.26 10.54
C ASN A 166 -9.11 -14.39 12.05
N PRO A 167 -9.34 -13.33 12.84
CA PRO A 167 -9.01 -13.32 14.26
C PRO A 167 -9.83 -14.31 15.10
N THR A 168 -10.95 -14.82 14.58
CA THR A 168 -11.76 -15.83 15.28
C THR A 168 -11.32 -17.26 14.97
N SER A 169 -10.40 -17.43 14.04
CA SER A 169 -9.85 -18.72 13.63
C SER A 169 -8.48 -18.92 14.29
N ASN A 170 -8.32 -19.99 15.07
CA ASN A 170 -7.02 -20.38 15.65
C ASN A 170 -6.09 -21.05 14.62
N ARG A 171 -6.17 -20.65 13.34
CA ARG A 171 -5.31 -21.20 12.28
C ARG A 171 -3.88 -20.69 12.44
N VAL A 172 -2.94 -21.62 12.40
CA VAL A 172 -1.51 -21.32 12.39
C VAL A 172 -1.04 -21.16 10.97
N GLY A 173 -0.32 -20.07 10.66
CA GLY A 173 0.17 -19.85 9.31
C GLY A 173 0.60 -18.41 9.04
N VAL A 174 0.66 -18.13 7.75
CA VAL A 174 0.97 -16.81 7.21
C VAL A 174 -0.25 -16.32 6.44
N PHE A 175 -0.76 -15.17 6.84
CA PHE A 175 -1.98 -14.57 6.31
C PHE A 175 -1.70 -13.13 5.89
N PHE A 176 -2.66 -12.48 5.22
CA PHE A 176 -2.64 -11.04 5.06
C PHE A 176 -3.77 -10.38 5.85
N THR A 177 -3.58 -9.13 6.19
CA THR A 177 -4.64 -8.23 6.62
C THR A 177 -4.51 -6.90 5.89
N ARG A 178 -5.59 -6.12 5.85
CA ARG A 178 -5.63 -4.83 5.14
C ARG A 178 -6.29 -3.77 6.00
N PHE A 179 -5.89 -2.53 5.72
CA PHE A 179 -6.62 -1.34 6.15
C PHE A 179 -6.98 -0.54 4.90
N GLU A 180 -8.24 -0.18 4.78
CA GLU A 180 -8.79 0.68 3.72
C GLU A 180 -9.54 1.84 4.40
N TYR A 181 -9.44 3.04 3.84
CA TYR A 181 -10.26 4.20 4.22
C TYR A 181 -11.58 4.21 3.44
#